data_6101cbac351eb6b9a6e0bc0c227941e0
#
_entry.id   6101cbac351eb6b9a6e0bc0c227941e0
#
_cell.length_a   1.000
_cell.length_b   1.000
_cell.length_c   1.000
_cell.angle_alpha   90.00
_cell.angle_beta   90.00
_cell.angle_gamma   90.00
#
_symmetry.space_group_name_H-M   'P 1'
#
loop_
_entity.id
_entity.type
_entity.pdbx_description
1 polymer ?
#
loop_
_entity_poly.entity_id
_entity_poly.type
_entity_poly.pdbx_seq_one_letter_code
_entity_poly.pdbx_strand_id
1 'polypeptide(L)'
;DKLVVSLEEYQPLGVWGNEGRLLSTKGDLFTVNMAEAEEDYDLLQFSGPEGSEKEVLAHYMEFCRRFAAIDLAPREVRLSDRYAWSVRLDNGMRVEFGREEEQGTMDALMNRLLQAYPQLVGMTDGRIENIDMRYPNGLALKVRNALPASNTQRSNVAL
;
A
#
# COMPACT_ATOMS: atom_id res chain seq x y z
N ASP A 1 34.19 15.22 -14.08
CA ASP A 1 33.64 15.19 -13.94
C ASP A 1 32.88 15.11 -13.77
N LYS A 2 32.67 15.15 -13.90
CA LYS A 2 31.94 15.12 -13.80
C LYS A 2 30.99 14.82 -13.84
N LEU A 3 30.55 14.69 -14.26
CA LEU A 3 29.63 14.42 -14.45
C LEU A 3 28.95 13.76 -14.02
N VAL A 4 29.12 13.62 -14.24
CA VAL A 4 28.86 12.86 -13.32
C VAL A 4 27.81 13.24 -12.39
N VAL A 5 27.60 14.34 -12.39
CA VAL A 5 26.54 14.85 -11.71
C VAL A 5 25.31 14.11 -11.90
N SER A 6 25.10 13.66 -13.03
CA SER A 6 23.92 12.98 -13.32
C SER A 6 23.74 11.79 -12.48
N LEU A 7 24.74 11.39 -11.81
CA LEU A 7 24.63 10.28 -11.01
C LEU A 7 23.84 10.50 -9.78
N GLU A 8 23.57 11.71 -9.50
CA GLU A 8 22.83 11.97 -8.39
C GLU A 8 21.47 11.92 -8.61
N GLU A 9 21.17 11.64 -9.80
CA GLU A 9 19.97 11.75 -10.12
C GLU A 9 19.07 10.82 -9.54
N TYR A 10 17.96 10.53 -10.01
CA TYR A 10 16.86 9.86 -9.44
C TYR A 10 17.10 8.37 -9.42
N GLN A 11 16.98 7.75 -8.25
CA GLN A 11 16.91 6.33 -8.17
C GLN A 11 15.44 5.97 -8.12
N PRO A 12 14.96 5.15 -9.04
CA PRO A 12 13.53 4.82 -9.07
C PRO A 12 13.13 3.96 -7.89
N LEU A 13 12.09 4.37 -7.21
CA LEU A 13 11.48 3.59 -6.15
C LEU A 13 10.29 2.85 -6.72
N GLY A 14 9.50 3.48 -7.55
CA GLY A 14 8.31 2.86 -8.10
C GLY A 14 7.72 3.67 -9.23
N VAL A 15 6.60 3.18 -9.74
CA VAL A 15 5.85 3.80 -10.81
C VAL A 15 4.79 4.72 -10.21
N TRP A 16 4.61 5.88 -10.79
CA TRP A 16 3.58 6.82 -10.33
C TRP A 16 2.48 6.90 -11.37
N GLY A 17 1.31 6.43 -11.00
CA GLY A 17 0.14 6.48 -11.88
C GLY A 17 0.29 5.58 -13.10
N ASN A 18 -0.35 5.97 -14.19
CA ASN A 18 -0.37 5.17 -15.39
C ASN A 18 0.28 5.84 -16.59
N GLU A 19 1.02 6.91 -16.35
CA GLU A 19 1.48 7.74 -17.45
C GLU A 19 2.96 7.70 -17.69
N GLY A 20 3.62 6.64 -17.35
CA GLY A 20 5.06 6.52 -17.62
C GLY A 20 5.94 7.31 -16.72
N ARG A 21 5.46 7.71 -15.56
CA ARG A 21 6.27 8.47 -14.61
C ARG A 21 6.78 7.55 -13.51
N LEU A 22 7.95 7.85 -13.03
CA LEU A 22 8.54 7.12 -11.91
C LEU A 22 8.66 8.06 -10.71
N LEU A 23 8.56 7.46 -9.54
CA LEU A 23 8.75 8.18 -8.29
C LEU A 23 10.14 7.82 -7.78
N SER A 24 10.94 8.82 -7.44
CA SER A 24 12.27 8.59 -6.94
C SER A 24 12.26 8.35 -5.44
N THR A 25 13.37 7.88 -4.92
CA THR A 25 13.52 7.69 -3.48
C THR A 25 13.49 9.00 -2.73
N LYS A 26 13.57 10.13 -3.42
CA LYS A 26 13.49 11.44 -2.78
C LYS A 26 12.13 12.09 -2.93
N GLY A 27 11.17 11.39 -3.55
CA GLY A 27 9.83 11.93 -3.70
C GLY A 27 9.62 12.79 -4.92
N ASP A 28 10.53 12.71 -5.90
CA ASP A 28 10.42 13.50 -7.13
C ASP A 28 9.92 12.63 -8.26
N LEU A 29 9.16 13.21 -9.17
CA LEU A 29 8.68 12.49 -10.34
C LEU A 29 9.59 12.73 -11.52
N PHE A 30 9.80 11.72 -12.33
CA PHE A 30 10.54 11.87 -13.57
C PHE A 30 10.01 10.88 -14.60
N THR A 31 10.30 11.14 -15.87
CA THR A 31 9.76 10.34 -16.95
C THR A 31 10.87 9.55 -17.61
N VAL A 32 10.64 8.27 -17.83
CA VAL A 32 11.59 7.42 -18.52
C VAL A 32 10.83 6.47 -19.41
N ASN A 33 11.56 5.65 -20.14
CA ASN A 33 10.97 4.58 -20.92
C ASN A 33 10.52 3.49 -19.94
N MET A 34 9.21 3.37 -19.79
CA MET A 34 8.67 2.43 -18.82
C MET A 34 9.02 0.99 -19.09
N ALA A 35 9.10 0.60 -20.35
CA ALA A 35 9.44 -0.77 -20.68
C ALA A 35 10.83 -1.10 -20.18
N GLU A 36 11.77 -0.16 -20.36
CA GLU A 36 13.11 -0.38 -19.91
C GLU A 36 13.19 -0.38 -18.40
N ALA A 37 12.45 0.52 -17.75
CA ALA A 37 12.47 0.59 -16.30
C ALA A 37 11.89 -0.68 -15.70
N GLU A 38 10.81 -1.19 -16.26
CA GLU A 38 10.20 -2.38 -15.72
C GLU A 38 11.04 -3.62 -15.89
N GLU A 39 11.88 -3.64 -16.91
CA GLU A 39 12.74 -4.77 -17.08
C GLU A 39 13.85 -4.78 -16.06
N ASP A 40 14.30 -3.61 -15.67
CA ASP A 40 15.48 -3.52 -14.81
C ASP A 40 15.16 -3.50 -13.33
N TYR A 41 13.93 -3.16 -12.93
CA TYR A 41 13.62 -2.94 -11.54
C TYR A 41 12.31 -3.61 -11.15
N ASP A 42 12.29 -4.15 -9.95
CA ASP A 42 11.06 -4.68 -9.37
C ASP A 42 10.37 -3.49 -8.69
N LEU A 43 9.67 -2.72 -9.46
CA LEU A 43 9.17 -1.44 -9.00
C LEU A 43 7.84 -1.53 -8.28
N LEU A 44 7.71 -0.69 -7.27
CA LEU A 44 6.48 -0.54 -6.53
C LEU A 44 5.50 0.32 -7.32
N GLN A 45 4.26 0.38 -6.87
CA GLN A 45 3.24 1.16 -7.55
C GLN A 45 2.69 2.21 -6.61
N PHE A 46 2.62 3.44 -7.09
CA PHE A 46 2.11 4.54 -6.31
C PHE A 46 1.12 5.35 -7.13
N SER A 47 0.12 5.91 -6.48
CA SER A 47 -0.77 6.85 -7.17
C SER A 47 -1.37 7.81 -6.16
N GLY A 48 -1.75 8.97 -6.64
CA GLY A 48 -2.37 9.99 -5.81
C GLY A 48 -2.73 11.20 -6.65
N PRO A 49 -3.41 12.16 -6.05
CA PRO A 49 -3.70 13.42 -6.73
C PRO A 49 -2.43 14.14 -7.12
N GLU A 50 -2.55 15.02 -8.09
CA GLU A 50 -1.42 15.78 -8.55
C GLU A 50 -0.80 16.54 -7.39
N GLY A 51 0.51 16.46 -7.25
CA GLY A 51 1.22 17.15 -6.18
C GLY A 51 1.34 16.37 -4.88
N SER A 52 0.78 15.16 -4.81
CA SER A 52 0.81 14.40 -3.56
C SER A 52 1.98 13.43 -3.48
N GLU A 53 2.96 13.52 -4.35
CA GLU A 53 4.02 12.53 -4.43
C GLU A 53 4.79 12.38 -3.13
N LYS A 54 5.12 13.50 -2.49
CA LYS A 54 5.90 13.43 -1.27
C LYS A 54 5.07 12.91 -0.11
N GLU A 55 3.79 13.22 -0.11
CA GLU A 55 2.88 12.71 0.91
C GLU A 55 2.70 11.21 0.78
N VAL A 56 2.54 10.72 -0.45
CA VAL A 56 2.41 9.29 -0.69
C VAL A 56 3.70 8.57 -0.32
N LEU A 57 4.85 9.15 -0.64
CA LEU A 57 6.12 8.57 -0.26
C LEU A 57 6.26 8.50 1.25
N ALA A 58 5.90 9.56 1.97
CA ALA A 58 6.00 9.57 3.42
C ALA A 58 5.12 8.48 4.04
N HIS A 59 3.91 8.32 3.54
CA HIS A 59 3.02 7.26 4.03
C HIS A 59 3.56 5.88 3.67
N TYR A 60 4.15 5.73 2.48
CA TYR A 60 4.76 4.46 2.10
C TYR A 60 5.84 4.07 3.11
N MET A 61 6.69 5.01 3.49
CA MET A 61 7.77 4.70 4.42
C MET A 61 7.22 4.31 5.78
N GLU A 62 6.17 4.97 6.21
CA GLU A 62 5.54 4.63 7.48
C GLU A 62 4.86 3.26 7.39
N PHE A 63 4.23 2.95 6.27
CA PHE A 63 3.61 1.64 6.08
C PHE A 63 4.68 0.54 6.09
N CYS A 64 5.85 0.79 5.49
CA CYS A 64 6.93 -0.19 5.54
C CYS A 64 7.34 -0.47 6.97
N ARG A 65 7.49 0.58 7.76
CA ARG A 65 7.91 0.44 9.13
C ARG A 65 6.89 -0.33 9.95
N ARG A 66 5.61 0.00 9.77
CA ARG A 66 4.58 -0.60 10.59
C ARG A 66 4.24 -2.03 10.17
N PHE A 67 4.14 -2.29 8.88
CA PHE A 67 3.80 -3.63 8.40
C PHE A 67 4.94 -4.63 8.62
N ALA A 68 6.16 -4.16 8.85
CA ALA A 68 7.26 -5.06 9.17
C ALA A 68 6.96 -5.86 10.44
N ALA A 69 6.15 -5.32 11.34
CA ALA A 69 5.80 -6.01 12.58
C ALA A 69 5.02 -7.30 12.34
N ILE A 70 4.38 -7.43 11.20
CA ILE A 70 3.66 -8.65 10.84
C ILE A 70 4.29 -9.30 9.60
N ASP A 71 5.55 -8.93 9.33
CA ASP A 71 6.34 -9.55 8.27
C ASP A 71 5.76 -9.32 6.89
N LEU A 72 5.18 -8.17 6.65
CA LEU A 72 4.63 -7.79 5.37
C LEU A 72 5.23 -6.48 4.90
N ALA A 73 5.24 -6.28 3.59
CA ALA A 73 5.78 -5.06 3.00
C ALA A 73 4.81 -4.54 1.93
N PRO A 74 4.62 -3.23 1.85
CA PRO A 74 3.75 -2.67 0.84
C PRO A 74 4.32 -2.84 -0.57
N ARG A 75 3.45 -3.15 -1.51
CA ARG A 75 3.81 -3.21 -2.93
C ARG A 75 3.11 -2.11 -3.71
N GLU A 76 1.99 -1.61 -3.21
CA GLU A 76 1.26 -0.54 -3.85
C GLU A 76 0.66 0.36 -2.79
N VAL A 77 0.82 1.67 -2.93
CA VAL A 77 0.19 2.65 -2.05
C VAL A 77 -0.60 3.60 -2.93
N ARG A 78 -1.87 3.76 -2.62
CA ARG A 78 -2.76 4.60 -3.40
C ARG A 78 -3.45 5.62 -2.50
N LEU A 79 -3.41 6.87 -2.93
CA LEU A 79 -4.20 7.92 -2.33
C LEU A 79 -5.23 8.34 -3.37
N SER A 80 -6.51 8.16 -3.09
CA SER A 80 -7.54 8.46 -4.07
C SER A 80 -7.74 9.96 -4.20
N ASP A 81 -8.51 10.39 -5.20
CA ASP A 81 -8.83 11.80 -5.37
C ASP A 81 -9.59 12.37 -4.19
N ARG A 82 -10.20 11.51 -3.38
CA ARG A 82 -10.90 11.93 -2.18
C ARG A 82 -10.03 11.78 -0.93
N TYR A 83 -8.74 11.56 -1.16
CA TYR A 83 -7.75 11.42 -0.08
C TYR A 83 -8.00 10.20 0.81
N ALA A 84 -8.48 9.12 0.22
CA ALA A 84 -8.61 7.85 0.91
C ALA A 84 -7.40 6.97 0.60
N TRP A 85 -6.83 6.36 1.64
CA TRP A 85 -5.61 5.57 1.51
C TRP A 85 -5.92 4.09 1.37
N SER A 86 -5.22 3.42 0.46
CA SER A 86 -5.25 1.98 0.39
C SER A 86 -3.86 1.46 0.08
N VAL A 87 -3.58 0.23 0.51
CA VAL A 87 -2.28 -0.39 0.39
C VAL A 87 -2.47 -1.83 -0.06
N ARG A 88 -1.63 -2.29 -0.98
CA ARG A 88 -1.57 -3.72 -1.31
C ARG A 88 -0.22 -4.23 -0.83
N LEU A 89 -0.23 -5.34 -0.15
CA LEU A 89 0.96 -5.90 0.48
C LEU A 89 1.56 -7.02 -0.38
N ASP A 90 2.76 -7.45 -0.01
CA ASP A 90 3.50 -8.42 -0.82
C ASP A 90 2.89 -9.82 -0.81
N ASN A 91 1.96 -10.10 0.09
CA ASN A 91 1.21 -11.35 0.06
C ASN A 91 -0.07 -11.23 -0.77
N GLY A 92 -0.29 -10.09 -1.42
CA GLY A 92 -1.48 -9.85 -2.23
C GLY A 92 -2.66 -9.28 -1.47
N MET A 93 -2.57 -9.19 -0.15
CA MET A 93 -3.66 -8.67 0.65
C MET A 93 -3.76 -7.15 0.48
N ARG A 94 -4.99 -6.65 0.44
CA ARG A 94 -5.22 -5.22 0.30
C ARG A 94 -5.85 -4.70 1.58
N VAL A 95 -5.46 -3.51 2.00
CA VAL A 95 -6.03 -2.87 3.18
C VAL A 95 -6.58 -1.51 2.78
N GLU A 96 -7.83 -1.25 3.13
CA GLU A 96 -8.49 0.02 2.87
C GLU A 96 -8.55 0.79 4.17
N PHE A 97 -7.80 1.89 4.28
CA PHE A 97 -7.81 2.68 5.49
C PHE A 97 -8.81 3.82 5.44
N GLY A 98 -9.16 4.29 4.24
CA GLY A 98 -10.04 5.42 4.09
C GLY A 98 -9.31 6.73 4.31
N ARG A 99 -10.08 7.78 4.60
CA ARG A 99 -9.52 9.10 4.80
C ARG A 99 -9.01 9.23 6.21
N GLU A 100 -7.84 9.81 6.34
CA GLU A 100 -7.28 10.05 7.64
C GLU A 100 -8.20 10.93 8.46
N GLU A 101 -8.28 10.63 9.74
CA GLU A 101 -9.06 11.39 10.68
C GLU A 101 -10.57 11.23 10.57
N GLU A 102 -11.05 10.52 9.59
CA GLU A 102 -12.47 10.27 9.49
C GLU A 102 -12.87 9.11 10.38
N GLN A 103 -12.07 8.05 10.42
CA GLN A 103 -12.30 6.89 11.26
C GLN A 103 -11.28 6.84 12.40
N GLY A 104 -10.45 7.85 12.52
CA GLY A 104 -9.35 7.91 13.46
C GLY A 104 -8.07 8.27 12.73
N THR A 105 -6.99 8.46 13.43
CA THR A 105 -5.72 8.75 12.80
C THR A 105 -5.18 7.50 12.13
N MET A 106 -4.29 7.67 11.18
CA MET A 106 -3.66 6.53 10.53
C MET A 106 -2.94 5.66 11.55
N ASP A 107 -2.31 6.27 12.54
CA ASP A 107 -1.61 5.53 13.56
C ASP A 107 -2.56 4.67 14.39
N ALA A 108 -3.72 5.20 14.75
CA ALA A 108 -4.71 4.44 15.51
C ALA A 108 -5.27 3.29 14.69
N LEU A 109 -5.54 3.52 13.41
CA LEU A 109 -6.03 2.47 12.53
C LEU A 109 -4.99 1.38 12.37
N MET A 110 -3.72 1.77 12.19
CA MET A 110 -2.65 0.80 12.04
C MET A 110 -2.48 -0.04 13.31
N ASN A 111 -2.55 0.60 14.48
CA ASN A 111 -2.45 -0.13 15.74
C ASN A 111 -3.57 -1.16 15.86
N ARG A 112 -4.78 -0.77 15.51
CA ARG A 112 -5.91 -1.69 15.58
C ARG A 112 -5.73 -2.88 14.63
N LEU A 113 -5.26 -2.60 13.42
CA LEU A 113 -5.01 -3.65 12.45
C LEU A 113 -3.93 -4.60 12.94
N LEU A 114 -2.81 -4.08 13.41
CA LEU A 114 -1.69 -4.93 13.81
C LEU A 114 -2.04 -5.77 15.03
N GLN A 115 -2.85 -5.25 15.93
CA GLN A 115 -3.28 -6.02 17.09
C GLN A 115 -4.23 -7.15 16.70
N ALA A 116 -5.05 -6.91 15.69
CA ALA A 116 -6.05 -7.91 15.28
C ALA A 116 -5.47 -8.96 14.34
N TYR A 117 -4.39 -8.64 13.65
CA TYR A 117 -3.93 -9.45 12.52
C TYR A 117 -3.66 -10.92 12.91
N PRO A 118 -2.97 -11.23 14.01
CA PRO A 118 -2.73 -12.65 14.34
C PRO A 118 -4.01 -13.45 14.51
N GLN A 119 -5.03 -12.83 15.11
CA GLN A 119 -6.31 -13.49 15.28
C GLN A 119 -6.99 -13.68 13.93
N LEU A 120 -6.90 -12.68 13.05
CA LEU A 120 -7.50 -12.77 11.72
C LEU A 120 -6.85 -13.87 10.90
N VAL A 121 -5.54 -14.01 10.99
CA VAL A 121 -4.84 -15.08 10.31
C VAL A 121 -5.31 -16.44 10.82
N GLY A 122 -5.47 -16.58 12.14
CA GLY A 122 -5.94 -17.83 12.72
C GLY A 122 -7.34 -18.19 12.27
N MET A 123 -8.21 -17.19 12.14
CA MET A 123 -9.60 -17.44 11.74
C MET A 123 -9.73 -17.79 10.26
N THR A 124 -8.78 -17.39 9.44
CA THR A 124 -8.92 -17.50 7.98
C THR A 124 -7.85 -18.38 7.35
N ASP A 125 -6.96 -18.97 8.15
CA ASP A 125 -5.81 -19.70 7.65
C ASP A 125 -4.97 -18.83 6.73
N GLY A 126 -4.92 -17.54 7.02
CA GLY A 126 -4.11 -16.61 6.24
C GLY A 126 -4.66 -16.28 4.88
N ARG A 127 -5.90 -16.68 4.58
CA ARG A 127 -6.46 -16.44 3.26
C ARG A 127 -7.21 -15.13 3.17
N ILE A 128 -6.63 -14.06 3.68
CA ILE A 128 -7.26 -12.76 3.68
C ILE A 128 -6.97 -12.06 2.36
N GLU A 129 -8.01 -11.67 1.66
CA GLU A 129 -7.87 -10.95 0.42
C GLU A 129 -7.91 -9.44 0.65
N ASN A 130 -8.78 -8.99 1.54
CA ASN A 130 -8.96 -7.56 1.79
C ASN A 130 -9.37 -7.31 3.23
N ILE A 131 -8.83 -6.26 3.82
CA ILE A 131 -9.24 -5.79 5.13
C ILE A 131 -9.70 -4.35 4.98
N ASP A 132 -10.93 -4.07 5.38
CA ASP A 132 -11.48 -2.73 5.28
C ASP A 132 -11.55 -2.14 6.69
N MET A 133 -10.72 -1.13 6.94
CA MET A 133 -10.61 -0.49 8.24
C MET A 133 -11.52 0.71 8.40
N ARG A 134 -12.43 0.93 7.45
CA ARG A 134 -13.26 2.13 7.47
C ARG A 134 -14.47 2.04 8.39
N TYR A 135 -14.50 1.05 9.25
CA TYR A 135 -15.58 0.88 10.22
C TYR A 135 -15.16 1.44 11.58
N PRO A 136 -16.05 2.10 12.28
CA PRO A 136 -15.64 2.81 13.52
C PRO A 136 -15.12 1.91 14.62
N ASN A 137 -15.73 0.74 14.80
CA ASN A 137 -15.36 -0.12 15.92
C ASN A 137 -14.96 -1.50 15.49
N GLY A 138 -14.37 -1.64 14.33
CA GLY A 138 -13.98 -2.96 13.88
C GLY A 138 -13.43 -2.89 12.49
N LEU A 139 -13.56 -3.99 11.77
CA LEU A 139 -13.08 -4.09 10.41
C LEU A 139 -13.91 -5.11 9.65
N ALA A 140 -13.82 -5.10 8.34
CA ALA A 140 -14.48 -6.08 7.51
C ALA A 140 -13.43 -6.86 6.73
N LEU A 141 -13.61 -8.15 6.61
CA LEU A 141 -12.70 -9.01 5.90
C LEU A 141 -13.33 -9.55 4.64
N LYS A 142 -12.52 -9.68 3.62
CA LYS A 142 -12.87 -10.47 2.44
C LYS A 142 -11.86 -11.61 2.41
N VAL A 143 -12.35 -12.84 2.40
CA VAL A 143 -11.51 -14.02 2.52
C VAL A 143 -11.45 -14.74 1.19
N ARG A 144 -10.25 -15.17 0.81
CA ARG A 144 -10.07 -15.90 -0.43
C ARG A 144 -10.44 -17.37 -0.18
N ASN A 145 -11.25 -17.94 -1.07
CA ASN A 145 -11.59 -19.34 -0.96
C ASN A 145 -10.42 -20.20 -1.39
N ALA A 146 -10.25 -21.33 -0.74
CA ALA A 146 -9.22 -22.25 -1.11
C ALA A 146 -9.56 -23.03 -2.37
N LEU A 147 -10.85 -23.16 -2.69
CA LEU A 147 -11.27 -23.96 -3.84
C LEU A 147 -11.39 -23.10 -5.09
N PRO A 148 -11.15 -23.68 -6.25
CA PRO A 148 -11.19 -22.92 -7.48
C PRO A 148 -12.55 -22.32 -7.81
N ALA A 149 -13.60 -22.95 -7.41
CA ALA A 149 -14.88 -22.40 -7.69
C ALA A 149 -15.24 -21.44 -6.64
N SER A 150 -14.59 -20.48 -6.49
CA SER A 150 -14.68 -19.72 -5.38
C SER A 150 -15.73 -18.74 -5.30
N ASN A 151 -16.33 -18.66 -4.18
CA ASN A 151 -17.10 -17.53 -3.75
C ASN A 151 -16.26 -16.79 -2.75
N THR A 152 -16.38 -15.52 -2.78
CA THR A 152 -15.69 -14.71 -1.80
C THR A 152 -16.64 -14.43 -0.67
N GLN A 153 -16.19 -14.55 0.54
CA GLN A 153 -17.00 -14.28 1.70
C GLN A 153 -16.50 -13.01 2.37
N ARG A 154 -17.44 -12.28 2.96
CA ARG A 154 -17.10 -11.07 3.65
C ARG A 154 -17.63 -11.19 5.07
N SER A 155 -16.81 -10.90 6.04
CA SER A 155 -17.20 -10.96 7.43
C SER A 155 -16.80 -9.70 8.17
N ASN A 156 -17.61 -9.29 9.10
CA ASN A 156 -17.28 -8.15 9.95
C ASN A 156 -16.78 -8.68 11.28
N VAL A 157 -15.72 -8.09 11.76
CA VAL A 157 -15.13 -8.50 13.02
C VAL A 157 -15.05 -7.28 13.92
N ALA A 158 -15.68 -7.36 15.05
CA ALA A 158 -15.62 -6.30 16.05
C ALA A 158 -14.51 -6.59 17.03
N LEU A 159 -13.75 -5.60 17.34
CA LEU A 159 -12.58 -5.79 18.21
C LEU A 159 -12.69 -5.01 19.51
#